data_c7deb9ca68c6915b10a71b100a592a67
#
_entry.id   c7deb9ca68c6915b10a71b100a592a67
#
_cell.length_a   1.000
_cell.length_b   1.000
_cell.length_c   1.000
_cell.angle_alpha   90.00
_cell.angle_beta   90.00
_cell.angle_gamma   90.00
#
_symmetry.space_group_name_H-M   'P 1'
#
loop_
_entity.id
_entity.type
_entity.pdbx_description
1 polymer ?
#
loop_
_entity_poly.entity_id
_entity_poly.type
_entity_poly.pdbx_seq_one_letter_code
_entity_poly.pdbx_strand_id
1 'polypeptide(L)'
;MPASSSCVAWATVIALDRHHGQPIASPNPDNKLIPLDIFPSSTVKNITVSKVYEAGSYADYSGAHIDIDTKESTGERFFSAEVNVGGRFNTLGGDFYRMDRRSLFTQPKVDARAMSGSLSDFRQYVTSRDIFDTDFSVSSRRALPVFGGNLAWGRDFKVGRQTLSVLASGGMSNDMQTMNDAEFRLLEATGIVTDEYGYDSYESELKMAALASLGLTMRDADRISYTFFFARNASDTYMRREGYDQEGHQLIGSNDVLHVYKLMTHQLSGVHEFG
;
A
#
# COMPACT_ATOMS: atom_id res chain seq x y z
N MET A 1 1.80 -3.29 -16.46
CA MET A 1 0.81 -2.36 -15.92
C MET A 1 0.58 -2.78 -14.49
N PRO A 2 0.85 -1.96 -13.50
CA PRO A 2 0.35 -2.24 -12.19
C PRO A 2 -1.17 -2.32 -12.35
N ALA A 3 -1.77 -3.37 -11.83
CA ALA A 3 -3.21 -3.42 -11.68
C ALA A 3 -3.61 -2.38 -10.63
N SER A 4 -3.56 -1.09 -11.01
CA SER A 4 -4.46 -0.16 -10.39
C SER A 4 -5.84 -0.66 -10.77
N SER A 5 -6.53 -1.29 -9.84
CA SER A 5 -7.98 -1.42 -9.92
C SER A 5 -8.56 -0.01 -9.85
N SER A 6 -8.24 0.77 -10.88
CA SER A 6 -9.01 1.95 -11.20
C SER A 6 -10.39 1.42 -11.51
N CYS A 7 -11.32 1.60 -10.58
CA CYS A 7 -12.72 1.68 -10.93
C CYS A 7 -12.78 2.74 -12.02
N VAL A 8 -12.92 2.24 -13.23
CA VAL A 8 -12.67 2.86 -14.48
C VAL A 8 -13.44 4.15 -14.65
N ALA A 9 -12.68 5.09 -15.13
CA ALA A 9 -12.96 5.97 -16.25
C ALA A 9 -14.11 6.95 -16.09
N TRP A 10 -13.77 8.12 -16.45
CA TRP A 10 -14.53 9.34 -16.68
C TRP A 10 -14.54 10.27 -15.46
N ALA A 11 -13.57 11.13 -15.47
CA ALA A 11 -13.33 12.19 -14.50
C ALA A 11 -12.53 11.72 -13.27
N THR A 12 -11.79 12.61 -12.74
CA THR A 12 -11.11 12.49 -11.45
C THR A 12 -12.17 12.22 -10.37
N VAL A 13 -12.48 10.96 -10.15
CA VAL A 13 -13.44 10.54 -9.15
C VAL A 13 -12.72 10.61 -7.82
N ILE A 14 -13.07 11.57 -7.00
CA ILE A 14 -12.62 11.59 -5.61
C ILE A 14 -13.39 10.48 -4.90
N ALA A 15 -12.73 9.32 -4.72
CA ALA A 15 -13.25 8.28 -3.86
C ALA A 15 -12.91 8.62 -2.42
N LEU A 16 -13.84 8.46 -1.52
CA LEU A 16 -13.60 8.52 -0.09
C LEU A 16 -13.59 7.11 0.45
N ASP A 17 -12.45 6.68 0.94
CA ASP A 17 -12.29 5.35 1.49
C ASP A 17 -12.57 5.34 3.00
N ARG A 18 -13.27 4.31 3.44
CA ARG A 18 -13.64 4.09 4.84
C ARG A 18 -13.17 2.72 5.32
N HIS A 19 -12.94 2.62 6.60
CA HIS A 19 -12.71 1.35 7.29
C HIS A 19 -13.71 1.25 8.44
N HIS A 20 -14.62 0.29 8.36
CA HIS A 20 -15.77 0.16 9.28
C HIS A 20 -16.56 1.48 9.43
N GLY A 21 -16.90 2.12 8.32
CA GLY A 21 -17.65 3.38 8.31
C GLY A 21 -16.87 4.63 8.72
N GLN A 22 -15.60 4.52 9.13
CA GLN A 22 -14.76 5.67 9.53
C GLN A 22 -13.82 6.07 8.39
N PRO A 23 -13.65 7.37 8.12
CA PRO A 23 -12.80 7.84 7.03
C PRO A 23 -11.34 7.47 7.28
N ILE A 24 -10.65 7.06 6.23
CA ILE A 24 -9.22 6.78 6.24
C ILE A 24 -8.51 7.87 5.44
N ALA A 25 -7.39 8.37 5.97
CA ALA A 25 -6.54 9.28 5.22
C ALA A 25 -5.81 8.54 4.11
N SER A 26 -5.80 9.08 2.89
CA SER A 26 -4.99 8.54 1.81
C SER A 26 -3.51 8.60 2.17
N PRO A 27 -2.77 7.53 1.97
CA PRO A 27 -1.31 7.54 2.14
C PRO A 27 -0.60 8.26 1.00
N ASN A 28 -1.29 8.51 -0.12
CA ASN A 28 -0.75 9.23 -1.26
C ASN A 28 -1.12 10.72 -1.15
N PRO A 29 -0.13 11.63 -1.05
CA PRO A 29 -0.40 13.06 -0.96
C PRO A 29 -0.96 13.66 -2.25
N ASP A 30 -0.69 13.04 -3.40
CA ASP A 30 -1.07 13.56 -4.72
C ASP A 30 -2.51 13.22 -5.11
N ASN A 31 -3.09 12.24 -4.46
CA ASN A 31 -4.49 11.87 -4.68
C ASN A 31 -5.14 11.35 -3.38
N LYS A 32 -6.46 11.43 -3.33
CA LYS A 32 -7.24 10.96 -2.17
C LYS A 32 -7.58 9.47 -2.23
N LEU A 33 -7.07 8.75 -3.23
CA LEU A 33 -7.34 7.33 -3.39
C LEU A 33 -6.42 6.51 -2.49
N ILE A 34 -6.98 5.55 -1.81
CA ILE A 34 -6.21 4.54 -1.10
C ILE A 34 -6.03 3.34 -2.04
N PRO A 35 -4.80 2.89 -2.29
CA PRO A 35 -4.59 1.66 -3.02
C PRO A 35 -5.26 0.50 -2.28
N LEU A 36 -6.27 -0.13 -2.89
CA LEU A 36 -7.03 -1.23 -2.25
C LEU A 36 -6.15 -2.46 -1.98
N ASP A 37 -5.03 -2.58 -2.64
CA ASP A 37 -4.03 -3.62 -2.46
C ASP A 37 -3.26 -3.53 -1.12
N ILE A 38 -3.43 -2.41 -0.37
CA ILE A 38 -2.99 -2.31 1.03
C ILE A 38 -3.76 -3.28 1.92
N PHE A 39 -5.00 -3.64 1.55
CA PHE A 39 -5.85 -4.54 2.31
C PHE A 39 -5.76 -5.97 1.75
N PRO A 40 -5.00 -6.87 2.36
CA PRO A 40 -4.95 -8.25 1.92
C PRO A 40 -6.32 -8.91 2.01
N SER A 41 -6.69 -9.70 1.02
CA SER A 41 -7.97 -10.41 0.99
C SER A 41 -8.20 -11.32 2.20
N SER A 42 -7.12 -11.79 2.82
CA SER A 42 -7.17 -12.58 4.06
C SER A 42 -7.73 -11.81 5.26
N THR A 43 -7.62 -10.48 5.27
CA THR A 43 -8.10 -9.62 6.36
C THR A 43 -9.45 -8.98 6.07
N VAL A 44 -9.87 -8.94 4.81
CA VAL A 44 -11.11 -8.28 4.38
C VAL A 44 -12.29 -9.24 4.52
N LYS A 45 -13.38 -8.74 5.10
CA LYS A 45 -14.68 -9.42 5.18
C LYS A 45 -15.56 -9.02 4.00
N ASN A 46 -15.65 -7.71 3.76
CA ASN A 46 -16.49 -7.13 2.73
C ASN A 46 -15.92 -5.81 2.22
N ILE A 47 -16.19 -5.50 0.97
CA ILE A 47 -15.93 -4.18 0.38
C ILE A 47 -17.25 -3.70 -0.20
N THR A 48 -17.77 -2.61 0.36
CA THR A 48 -18.99 -1.97 -0.12
C THR A 48 -18.62 -0.74 -0.93
N VAL A 49 -19.14 -0.67 -2.17
CA VAL A 49 -18.95 0.48 -3.04
C VAL A 49 -20.30 1.17 -3.23
N SER A 50 -20.47 2.34 -2.64
CA SER A 50 -21.65 3.18 -2.81
C SER A 50 -21.35 4.31 -3.79
N LYS A 51 -22.13 4.36 -4.89
CA LYS A 51 -22.02 5.39 -5.93
C LYS A 51 -23.06 6.50 -5.76
N VAL A 52 -23.93 6.36 -4.79
CA VAL A 52 -25.02 7.29 -4.52
C VAL A 52 -24.72 8.01 -3.22
N TYR A 53 -25.03 9.31 -3.18
CA TYR A 53 -24.92 10.09 -1.96
C TYR A 53 -25.91 9.56 -0.91
N GLU A 54 -25.40 9.26 0.26
CA GLU A 54 -26.18 8.89 1.43
C GLU A 54 -26.07 10.00 2.48
N ALA A 55 -27.10 10.15 3.32
CA ALA A 55 -27.15 11.20 4.34
C ALA A 55 -25.99 11.13 5.39
N GLY A 56 -25.36 9.96 5.52
CA GLY A 56 -24.15 9.74 6.33
C GLY A 56 -22.83 10.01 5.61
N SER A 57 -22.87 10.42 4.35
CA SER A 57 -21.67 10.69 3.55
C SER A 57 -21.17 12.11 3.80
N TYR A 58 -19.84 12.29 3.69
CA TYR A 58 -19.23 13.61 3.82
C TYR A 58 -19.55 14.47 2.61
N ALA A 59 -19.72 15.79 2.83
CA ALA A 59 -20.14 16.74 1.80
C ALA A 59 -19.08 17.03 0.72
N ASP A 60 -17.82 16.71 0.97
CA ASP A 60 -16.68 16.89 0.04
C ASP A 60 -16.48 15.70 -0.91
N TYR A 61 -17.48 14.88 -1.04
CA TYR A 61 -17.49 13.68 -1.83
C TYR A 61 -18.00 13.93 -3.26
N SER A 62 -17.21 13.52 -4.24
CA SER A 62 -17.64 13.50 -5.65
C SER A 62 -17.20 12.19 -6.29
N GLY A 63 -18.04 11.13 -6.26
CA GLY A 63 -17.68 9.87 -6.90
C GLY A 63 -18.19 8.63 -6.19
N ALA A 64 -17.34 7.72 -5.77
CA ALA A 64 -17.73 6.51 -5.08
C ALA A 64 -17.23 6.51 -3.63
N HIS A 65 -18.06 6.02 -2.72
CA HIS A 65 -17.69 5.64 -1.37
C HIS A 65 -17.25 4.18 -1.38
N ILE A 66 -16.08 3.93 -0.84
CA ILE A 66 -15.57 2.56 -0.65
C ILE A 66 -15.46 2.32 0.85
N ASP A 67 -16.24 1.40 1.37
CA ASP A 67 -16.18 0.99 2.78
C ASP A 67 -15.60 -0.41 2.87
N ILE A 68 -14.56 -0.57 3.66
CA ILE A 68 -13.80 -1.82 3.80
C ILE A 68 -14.01 -2.34 5.21
N ASP A 69 -14.76 -3.43 5.30
CA ASP A 69 -14.93 -4.15 6.54
C ASP A 69 -13.88 -5.25 6.68
N THR A 70 -13.13 -5.23 7.75
CA THR A 70 -12.23 -6.32 8.09
C THR A 70 -12.96 -7.45 8.81
N LYS A 71 -12.38 -8.65 8.73
CA LYS A 71 -12.92 -9.82 9.43
C LYS A 71 -12.97 -9.57 10.92
N GLU A 72 -14.07 -9.93 11.52
CA GLU A 72 -14.24 -10.06 12.94
C GLU A 72 -14.24 -11.55 13.30
N SER A 73 -14.16 -11.88 14.60
CA SER A 73 -14.28 -13.27 15.03
C SER A 73 -15.62 -13.87 14.58
N THR A 74 -15.55 -15.08 14.06
CA THR A 74 -16.70 -15.80 13.48
C THR A 74 -17.42 -16.72 14.47
N GLY A 75 -17.09 -16.67 15.75
CA GLY A 75 -17.71 -17.54 16.76
C GLY A 75 -17.09 -18.93 16.87
N GLU A 76 -16.30 -19.35 15.91
CA GLU A 76 -15.67 -20.66 15.86
C GLU A 76 -14.14 -20.56 15.96
N ARG A 77 -13.56 -21.63 16.51
CA ARG A 77 -12.10 -21.77 16.51
C ARG A 77 -11.62 -22.09 15.10
N PHE A 78 -10.75 -21.26 14.54
CA PHE A 78 -10.10 -21.56 13.29
C PHE A 78 -8.60 -21.21 13.32
N PHE A 79 -7.86 -21.87 12.47
CA PHE A 79 -6.48 -21.56 12.11
C PHE A 79 -6.34 -21.74 10.60
N SER A 80 -5.75 -20.75 9.96
CA SER A 80 -5.48 -20.78 8.52
C SER A 80 -4.04 -20.38 8.30
N ALA A 81 -3.35 -21.15 7.46
CA ALA A 81 -2.00 -20.84 6.99
C ALA A 81 -1.99 -21.02 5.46
N GLU A 82 -1.53 -20.03 4.77
CA GLU A 82 -1.43 -20.02 3.32
C GLU A 82 -0.02 -19.60 2.92
N VAL A 83 0.55 -20.30 1.94
CA VAL A 83 1.84 -19.96 1.33
C VAL A 83 1.65 -19.97 -0.19
N ASN A 84 2.04 -18.88 -0.81
CA ASN A 84 1.99 -18.70 -2.25
C ASN A 84 3.40 -18.56 -2.80
N VAL A 85 3.70 -19.30 -3.86
CA VAL A 85 4.97 -19.18 -4.60
C VAL A 85 4.64 -19.07 -6.07
N GLY A 86 5.28 -18.15 -6.76
CA GLY A 86 5.07 -17.93 -8.17
C GLY A 86 6.27 -17.28 -8.83
N GLY A 87 6.12 -16.92 -10.09
CA GLY A 87 7.16 -16.20 -10.82
C GLY A 87 6.65 -15.71 -12.16
N ARG A 88 7.31 -14.67 -12.68
CA ARG A 88 7.08 -14.15 -14.02
C ARG A 88 8.17 -14.69 -14.93
N PHE A 89 7.81 -15.34 -16.03
CA PHE A 89 8.77 -15.97 -16.94
C PHE A 89 9.81 -15.00 -17.51
N ASN A 90 9.43 -13.73 -17.70
CA ASN A 90 10.32 -12.68 -18.18
C ASN A 90 11.21 -12.07 -17.11
N THR A 91 11.00 -12.40 -15.84
CA THR A 91 11.69 -11.79 -14.70
C THR A 91 12.50 -12.82 -13.92
N LEU A 92 11.90 -13.97 -13.61
CA LEU A 92 12.45 -14.97 -12.69
C LEU A 92 13.83 -15.46 -13.11
N GLY A 93 14.82 -15.28 -12.24
CA GLY A 93 16.21 -15.68 -12.49
C GLY A 93 16.97 -14.81 -13.47
N GLY A 94 16.32 -13.78 -14.05
CA GLY A 94 16.95 -12.75 -14.88
C GLY A 94 17.75 -11.74 -14.06
N ASP A 95 18.51 -10.92 -14.74
CA ASP A 95 19.22 -9.81 -14.09
C ASP A 95 18.23 -8.75 -13.64
N PHE A 96 18.38 -8.31 -12.40
CA PHE A 96 17.51 -7.34 -11.77
C PHE A 96 18.35 -6.21 -11.20
N TYR A 97 18.17 -5.02 -11.74
CA TYR A 97 18.92 -3.83 -11.35
C TYR A 97 18.15 -3.02 -10.31
N ARG A 98 18.87 -2.47 -9.36
CA ARG A 98 18.34 -1.60 -8.32
C ARG A 98 19.43 -0.70 -7.77
N MET A 99 19.06 0.38 -7.13
CA MET A 99 20.01 1.17 -6.37
C MET A 99 20.46 0.45 -5.09
N ASP A 100 21.74 0.58 -4.78
CA ASP A 100 22.31 0.03 -3.57
C ASP A 100 21.72 0.67 -2.31
N ARG A 101 21.85 -0.04 -1.18
CA ARG A 101 21.48 0.40 0.16
C ARG A 101 20.01 0.70 0.43
N ARG A 102 19.11 0.49 -0.51
CA ARG A 102 17.68 0.63 -0.25
C ARG A 102 17.07 -0.64 0.32
N SER A 103 16.19 -0.46 1.27
CA SER A 103 15.46 -1.57 1.91
C SER A 103 13.97 -1.30 1.90
N LEU A 104 13.21 -2.24 1.38
CA LEU A 104 11.75 -2.20 1.43
C LEU A 104 11.21 -2.37 2.87
N PHE A 105 12.01 -2.87 3.80
CA PHE A 105 11.62 -3.07 5.21
C PHE A 105 11.81 -1.83 6.07
N THR A 106 12.75 -0.97 5.72
CA THR A 106 13.11 0.21 6.50
C THR A 106 12.69 1.49 5.78
N GLN A 107 12.54 2.54 6.54
CA GLN A 107 12.29 3.89 6.03
C GLN A 107 13.31 4.81 6.68
N PRO A 108 13.90 5.76 5.92
CA PRO A 108 14.76 6.77 6.51
C PRO A 108 14.01 7.50 7.63
N LYS A 109 14.63 7.58 8.81
CA LYS A 109 14.05 8.30 9.93
C LYS A 109 14.67 9.69 9.98
N VAL A 110 13.85 10.70 9.82
CA VAL A 110 14.22 12.09 10.12
C VAL A 110 14.01 12.33 11.61
N ASP A 111 15.01 12.91 12.27
CA ASP A 111 14.89 13.24 13.69
C ASP A 111 13.79 14.29 13.90
N ALA A 112 12.79 13.94 14.72
CA ALA A 112 11.68 14.84 15.02
C ALA A 112 12.12 16.18 15.63
N ARG A 113 13.27 16.20 16.32
CA ARG A 113 13.86 17.44 16.87
C ARG A 113 14.35 18.37 15.77
N ALA A 114 14.90 17.82 14.69
CA ALA A 114 15.32 18.61 13.54
C ALA A 114 14.13 19.22 12.82
N MET A 115 12.99 18.52 12.78
CA MET A 115 11.75 19.00 12.16
C MET A 115 11.01 20.05 13.00
N SER A 116 11.19 20.05 14.32
CA SER A 116 10.54 20.98 15.25
C SER A 116 11.35 22.25 15.56
N GLY A 117 12.59 22.32 15.10
CA GLY A 117 13.48 23.47 15.26
C GLY A 117 13.28 24.57 14.24
N SER A 118 14.15 25.57 14.30
CA SER A 118 14.19 26.63 13.30
C SER A 118 14.67 26.11 11.94
N LEU A 119 14.44 26.88 10.87
CA LEU A 119 14.97 26.57 9.54
C LEU A 119 16.51 26.49 9.53
N SER A 120 17.20 27.26 10.38
CA SER A 120 18.66 27.19 10.54
C SER A 120 19.09 25.88 11.18
N ASP A 121 18.36 25.40 12.19
CA ASP A 121 18.64 24.12 12.86
C ASP A 121 18.42 22.94 11.90
N PHE A 122 17.34 23.00 11.10
CA PHE A 122 17.09 22.02 10.06
C PHE A 122 18.21 22.01 9.01
N ARG A 123 18.63 23.18 8.52
CA ARG A 123 19.75 23.28 7.55
C ARG A 123 21.05 22.70 8.14
N GLN A 124 21.37 23.04 9.37
CA GLN A 124 22.56 22.49 10.05
C GLN A 124 22.47 20.97 10.20
N TYR A 125 21.31 20.45 10.53
CA TYR A 125 21.08 19.01 10.64
C TYR A 125 21.30 18.29 9.30
N VAL A 126 20.73 18.82 8.21
CA VAL A 126 20.82 18.26 6.85
C VAL A 126 22.25 18.31 6.30
N THR A 127 22.99 19.38 6.59
CA THR A 127 24.40 19.53 6.13
C THR A 127 25.39 18.75 6.95
N SER A 128 25.05 18.38 8.19
CA SER A 128 25.96 17.66 9.09
C SER A 128 25.81 16.13 9.05
N ARG A 129 24.81 15.60 8.34
CA ARG A 129 24.49 14.18 8.26
C ARG A 129 23.93 13.81 6.91
N ASP A 130 24.29 12.65 6.41
CA ASP A 130 23.61 12.02 5.29
C ASP A 130 22.24 11.51 5.76
N ILE A 131 21.21 12.35 5.64
CA ILE A 131 19.82 11.97 5.98
C ILE A 131 19.16 11.20 4.86
N PHE A 132 19.58 11.43 3.64
CA PHE A 132 19.11 10.71 2.47
C PHE A 132 20.22 9.81 1.96
N ASP A 133 19.87 8.59 1.64
CA ASP A 133 20.78 7.74 0.88
C ASP A 133 20.85 8.27 -0.55
N THR A 134 21.86 9.08 -0.82
CA THR A 134 22.10 9.70 -2.13
C THR A 134 23.11 8.91 -2.96
N ASP A 135 23.42 7.68 -2.58
CA ASP A 135 24.25 6.79 -3.36
C ASP A 135 23.48 6.36 -4.61
N PHE A 136 23.92 6.83 -5.76
CA PHE A 136 23.38 6.49 -7.09
C PHE A 136 24.02 5.24 -7.70
N SER A 137 24.77 4.47 -6.93
CA SER A 137 25.34 3.23 -7.41
C SER A 137 24.24 2.21 -7.65
N VAL A 138 24.32 1.54 -8.78
CA VAL A 138 23.36 0.52 -9.21
C VAL A 138 24.02 -0.84 -9.12
N SER A 139 23.37 -1.75 -8.45
CA SER A 139 23.77 -3.16 -8.38
C SER A 139 22.79 -4.05 -9.14
N SER A 140 23.31 -5.15 -9.64
CA SER A 140 22.55 -6.20 -10.27
C SER A 140 22.48 -7.41 -9.35
N ARG A 141 21.32 -8.04 -9.30
CA ARG A 141 21.09 -9.31 -8.61
C ARG A 141 20.17 -10.18 -9.45
N ARG A 142 20.06 -11.46 -9.12
CA ARG A 142 19.05 -12.31 -9.73
C ARG A 142 17.67 -12.01 -9.17
N ALA A 143 16.68 -11.91 -10.06
CA ALA A 143 15.29 -11.76 -9.65
C ALA A 143 14.83 -13.00 -8.89
N LEU A 144 14.27 -12.79 -7.72
CA LEU A 144 13.73 -13.84 -6.86
C LEU A 144 12.33 -14.26 -7.32
N PRO A 145 11.89 -15.49 -6.98
CA PRO A 145 10.50 -15.84 -7.17
C PRO A 145 9.59 -14.95 -6.33
N VAL A 146 8.37 -14.78 -6.80
CA VAL A 146 7.28 -14.19 -6.03
C VAL A 146 6.92 -15.17 -4.93
N PHE A 147 6.91 -14.73 -3.70
CA PHE A 147 6.43 -15.51 -2.57
C PHE A 147 5.54 -14.67 -1.66
N GLY A 148 4.60 -15.34 -1.03
CA GLY A 148 3.73 -14.73 -0.06
C GLY A 148 3.27 -15.76 0.97
N GLY A 149 2.77 -15.26 2.09
CA GLY A 149 2.19 -16.11 3.11
C GLY A 149 1.26 -15.32 4.02
N ASN A 150 0.22 -16.01 4.46
CA ASN A 150 -0.77 -15.49 5.40
C ASN A 150 -0.97 -16.50 6.53
N LEU A 151 -1.07 -15.98 7.73
CA LEU A 151 -1.48 -16.71 8.91
C LEU A 151 -2.70 -16.03 9.52
N ALA A 152 -3.72 -16.81 9.87
CA ALA A 152 -4.86 -16.28 10.59
C ALA A 152 -5.30 -17.28 11.66
N TRP A 153 -5.63 -16.74 12.81
CA TRP A 153 -6.10 -17.48 13.95
C TRP A 153 -7.24 -16.73 14.63
N GLY A 154 -8.27 -17.47 15.00
CA GLY A 154 -9.40 -16.92 15.72
C GLY A 154 -9.98 -17.92 16.72
N ARG A 155 -10.47 -17.41 17.84
CA ARG A 155 -11.10 -18.21 18.87
C ARG A 155 -11.99 -17.37 19.77
N ASP A 156 -13.13 -17.98 20.17
CA ASP A 156 -14.00 -17.47 21.21
C ASP A 156 -13.74 -18.17 22.54
N PHE A 157 -13.70 -17.37 23.60
CA PHE A 157 -13.53 -17.81 24.98
C PHE A 157 -14.78 -17.43 25.78
N LYS A 158 -15.42 -18.40 26.42
CA LYS A 158 -16.51 -18.14 27.35
C LYS A 158 -15.96 -17.78 28.72
N VAL A 159 -16.26 -16.57 29.19
CA VAL A 159 -15.86 -16.05 30.51
C VAL A 159 -17.13 -15.75 31.32
N GLY A 160 -17.62 -16.74 32.05
CA GLY A 160 -18.90 -16.66 32.73
C GLY A 160 -20.06 -16.58 31.73
N ARG A 161 -20.82 -15.46 31.78
CA ARG A 161 -21.92 -15.18 30.84
C ARG A 161 -21.48 -14.36 29.63
N GLN A 162 -20.19 -14.02 29.54
CA GLN A 162 -19.62 -13.20 28.50
C GLN A 162 -18.87 -14.08 27.49
N THR A 163 -18.74 -13.58 26.26
CA THR A 163 -17.92 -14.22 25.24
C THR A 163 -16.82 -13.21 24.81
N LEU A 164 -15.56 -13.62 24.99
CA LEU A 164 -14.41 -12.90 24.47
C LEU A 164 -13.99 -13.52 23.14
N SER A 165 -14.15 -12.78 22.07
CA SER A 165 -13.74 -13.15 20.72
C SER A 165 -12.36 -12.56 20.41
N VAL A 166 -11.45 -13.38 19.94
CA VAL A 166 -10.09 -12.98 19.57
C VAL A 166 -9.82 -13.39 18.14
N LEU A 167 -9.34 -12.45 17.32
CA LEU A 167 -8.87 -12.69 15.97
C LEU A 167 -7.49 -12.06 15.80
N ALA A 168 -6.58 -12.79 15.23
CA ALA A 168 -5.29 -12.28 14.79
C ALA A 168 -4.95 -12.82 13.39
N SER A 169 -4.53 -11.96 12.50
CA SER A 169 -4.02 -12.38 11.20
C SER A 169 -2.85 -11.50 10.79
N GLY A 170 -2.00 -12.05 9.95
CA GLY A 170 -0.88 -11.32 9.39
C GLY A 170 -0.35 -12.01 8.16
N GLY A 171 0.16 -11.22 7.24
CA GLY A 171 0.71 -11.74 6.01
C GLY A 171 1.72 -10.80 5.39
N MET A 172 2.49 -11.37 4.49
CA MET A 172 3.43 -10.61 3.70
C MET A 172 3.56 -11.26 2.32
N SER A 173 3.82 -10.45 1.30
CA SER A 173 4.16 -10.90 -0.04
C SER A 173 5.21 -9.99 -0.65
N ASN A 174 6.07 -10.57 -1.48
CA ASN A 174 6.95 -9.82 -2.37
C ASN A 174 6.52 -10.05 -3.81
N ASP A 175 6.78 -9.07 -4.65
CA ASP A 175 6.71 -9.21 -6.12
C ASP A 175 7.96 -8.58 -6.74
N MET A 176 8.41 -9.16 -7.85
CA MET A 176 9.48 -8.61 -8.67
C MET A 176 9.05 -8.66 -10.13
N GLN A 177 9.16 -7.51 -10.79
CA GLN A 177 8.78 -7.37 -12.19
C GLN A 177 9.89 -6.67 -12.97
N THR A 178 10.18 -7.18 -14.15
CA THR A 178 11.03 -6.53 -15.13
C THR A 178 10.23 -6.20 -16.39
N MET A 179 10.51 -5.06 -16.96
CA MET A 179 10.01 -4.65 -18.26
C MET A 179 11.24 -4.22 -19.06
N ASN A 180 11.63 -5.03 -20.02
CA ASN A 180 12.80 -4.79 -20.85
C ASN A 180 12.35 -4.42 -22.27
N ASP A 181 13.15 -3.61 -22.95
CA ASP A 181 12.92 -3.17 -24.33
C ASP A 181 11.57 -2.49 -24.54
N ALA A 182 11.09 -1.77 -23.53
CA ALA A 182 9.87 -0.98 -23.64
C ALA A 182 10.14 0.32 -24.37
N GLU A 183 9.15 0.79 -25.12
CA GLU A 183 9.21 2.06 -25.85
C GLU A 183 8.20 3.06 -25.32
N PHE A 184 8.61 4.30 -25.20
CA PHE A 184 7.76 5.43 -24.89
C PHE A 184 7.83 6.44 -26.02
N ARG A 185 6.67 6.89 -26.49
CA ARG A 185 6.53 7.96 -27.48
C ARG A 185 5.50 8.96 -27.01
N LEU A 186 5.90 10.21 -26.96
CA LEU A 186 4.99 11.33 -26.72
C LEU A 186 4.66 11.96 -28.06
N LEU A 187 3.37 12.06 -28.37
CA LEU A 187 2.88 12.67 -29.59
C LEU A 187 2.09 13.94 -29.27
N GLU A 188 2.35 14.99 -30.00
CA GLU A 188 1.47 16.16 -30.03
C GLU A 188 0.12 15.85 -30.72
N ALA A 189 -0.86 16.73 -30.55
CA ALA A 189 -2.15 16.63 -31.23
C ALA A 189 -2.03 16.63 -32.79
N THR A 190 -0.92 17.15 -33.30
CA THR A 190 -0.56 17.16 -34.74
C THR A 190 -0.02 15.82 -35.24
N GLY A 191 0.24 14.85 -34.35
CA GLY A 191 0.87 13.57 -34.66
C GLY A 191 2.39 13.61 -34.74
N ILE A 192 3.01 14.75 -34.41
CA ILE A 192 4.48 14.87 -34.33
C ILE A 192 4.94 14.21 -33.05
N VAL A 193 5.95 13.34 -33.15
CA VAL A 193 6.63 12.75 -32.00
C VAL A 193 7.54 13.80 -31.37
N THR A 194 7.31 14.10 -30.09
CA THR A 194 8.12 15.06 -29.34
C THR A 194 9.21 14.41 -28.52
N ASP A 195 8.91 13.25 -27.93
CA ASP A 195 9.88 12.48 -27.18
C ASP A 195 9.76 11.00 -27.57
N GLU A 196 10.89 10.36 -27.77
CA GLU A 196 10.97 8.93 -28.04
C GLU A 196 12.15 8.34 -27.28
N TYR A 197 11.87 7.35 -26.42
CA TYR A 197 12.92 6.62 -25.74
C TYR A 197 12.57 5.17 -25.47
N GLY A 198 13.59 4.33 -25.56
CA GLY A 198 13.53 2.97 -25.03
C GLY A 198 13.85 2.96 -23.55
N TYR A 199 13.27 2.03 -22.79
CA TYR A 199 13.57 1.90 -21.37
C TYR A 199 13.46 0.48 -20.85
N ASP A 200 14.29 0.22 -19.85
CA ASP A 200 14.20 -0.95 -18.99
C ASP A 200 13.74 -0.52 -17.61
N SER A 201 12.78 -1.23 -17.04
CA SER A 201 12.24 -0.96 -15.70
C SER A 201 12.28 -2.21 -14.84
N TYR A 202 12.68 -2.03 -13.60
CA TYR A 202 12.85 -3.08 -12.59
C TYR A 202 12.09 -2.63 -11.34
N GLU A 203 11.02 -3.34 -11.01
CA GLU A 203 10.19 -3.01 -9.87
C GLU A 203 10.21 -4.15 -8.85
N SER A 204 10.44 -3.80 -7.59
CA SER A 204 10.40 -4.71 -6.45
C SER A 204 9.39 -4.19 -5.44
N GLU A 205 8.38 -4.98 -5.14
CA GLU A 205 7.30 -4.63 -4.22
C GLU A 205 7.29 -5.55 -3.00
N LEU A 206 7.00 -4.98 -1.82
CA LEU A 206 6.81 -5.69 -0.57
C LEU A 206 5.52 -5.21 0.10
N LYS A 207 4.57 -6.11 0.25
CA LYS A 207 3.31 -5.87 0.97
C LYS A 207 3.32 -6.60 2.29
N MET A 208 2.90 -5.92 3.35
CA MET A 208 2.75 -6.49 4.69
C MET A 208 1.46 -6.00 5.30
N ALA A 209 0.73 -6.87 5.98
CA ALA A 209 -0.42 -6.47 6.76
C ALA A 209 -0.56 -7.30 8.03
N ALA A 210 -1.15 -6.69 9.05
CA ALA A 210 -1.53 -7.37 10.28
C ALA A 210 -2.88 -6.83 10.78
N LEU A 211 -3.70 -7.71 11.29
CA LEU A 211 -4.99 -7.42 11.88
C LEU A 211 -5.08 -8.12 13.24
N ALA A 212 -5.50 -7.39 14.27
CA ALA A 212 -5.88 -7.97 15.56
C ALA A 212 -7.23 -7.39 15.97
N SER A 213 -8.18 -8.26 16.33
CA SER A 213 -9.49 -7.85 16.80
C SER A 213 -9.82 -8.55 18.11
N LEU A 214 -10.35 -7.78 19.05
CA LEU A 214 -10.85 -8.25 20.34
C LEU A 214 -12.30 -7.81 20.47
N GLY A 215 -13.21 -8.76 20.67
CA GLY A 215 -14.63 -8.49 20.87
C GLY A 215 -15.10 -9.04 22.21
N LEU A 216 -15.77 -8.24 23.02
CA LEU A 216 -16.42 -8.67 24.25
C LEU A 216 -17.93 -8.54 24.10
N THR A 217 -18.61 -9.67 24.10
CA THR A 217 -20.07 -9.73 24.15
C THR A 217 -20.52 -9.98 25.59
N MET A 218 -21.24 -9.02 26.17
CA MET A 218 -21.61 -9.03 27.59
C MET A 218 -22.99 -9.64 27.85
N ARG A 219 -23.95 -9.38 27.00
CA ARG A 219 -25.30 -9.97 26.98
C ARG A 219 -25.67 -10.16 25.52
N ASP A 220 -26.84 -10.73 25.27
CA ASP A 220 -27.25 -11.11 23.90
C ASP A 220 -27.16 -9.97 22.85
N ALA A 221 -27.07 -8.72 23.31
CA ALA A 221 -27.09 -7.52 22.49
C ALA A 221 -25.93 -6.52 22.73
N ASP A 222 -25.27 -6.60 23.90
CA ASP A 222 -24.20 -5.61 24.24
C ASP A 222 -22.85 -6.12 23.79
N ARG A 223 -22.21 -5.39 22.88
CA ARG A 223 -20.88 -5.73 22.35
C ARG A 223 -19.95 -4.53 22.35
N ILE A 224 -18.73 -4.74 22.81
CA ILE A 224 -17.62 -3.81 22.65
C ILE A 224 -16.56 -4.53 21.82
N SER A 225 -16.03 -3.89 20.80
CA SER A 225 -14.93 -4.45 19.99
C SER A 225 -13.81 -3.42 19.79
N TYR A 226 -12.60 -3.94 19.79
CA TYR A 226 -11.38 -3.19 19.45
C TYR A 226 -10.70 -3.87 18.29
N THR A 227 -10.39 -3.10 17.26
CA THR A 227 -9.68 -3.57 16.07
C THR A 227 -8.42 -2.75 15.85
N PHE A 228 -7.31 -3.44 15.73
CA PHE A 228 -6.05 -2.90 15.26
C PHE A 228 -5.78 -3.41 13.85
N PHE A 229 -5.48 -2.50 12.93
CA PHE A 229 -5.06 -2.85 11.59
C PHE A 229 -3.77 -2.12 11.24
N PHE A 230 -2.85 -2.85 10.65
CA PHE A 230 -1.61 -2.34 10.11
C PHE A 230 -1.45 -2.84 8.68
N ALA A 231 -1.08 -1.94 7.78
CA ALA A 231 -0.70 -2.28 6.42
C ALA A 231 0.52 -1.46 5.99
N ARG A 232 1.37 -2.08 5.21
CA ARG A 232 2.53 -1.44 4.60
C ARG A 232 2.69 -1.97 3.19
N ASN A 233 2.80 -1.04 2.25
CA ASN A 233 3.21 -1.32 0.88
C ASN A 233 4.47 -0.50 0.58
N ALA A 234 5.52 -1.16 0.11
CA ALA A 234 6.76 -0.54 -0.30
C ALA A 234 7.10 -1.01 -1.72
N SER A 235 7.31 -0.08 -2.62
CA SER A 235 7.70 -0.33 -4.02
C SER A 235 8.97 0.46 -4.33
N ASP A 236 9.97 -0.23 -4.87
CA ASP A 236 11.24 0.31 -5.32
C ASP A 236 11.36 0.05 -6.82
N THR A 237 11.36 1.13 -7.59
CA THR A 237 11.39 1.09 -9.05
C THR A 237 12.65 1.78 -9.56
N TYR A 238 13.49 1.03 -10.24
CA TYR A 238 14.61 1.55 -10.99
C TYR A 238 14.31 1.49 -12.49
N MET A 239 14.47 2.59 -13.20
CA MET A 239 14.29 2.68 -14.65
C MET A 239 15.54 3.29 -15.30
N ARG A 240 16.02 2.65 -16.34
CA ARG A 240 17.04 3.20 -17.25
C ARG A 240 16.38 3.50 -18.59
N ARG A 241 16.67 4.66 -19.15
CA ARG A 241 16.11 5.09 -20.42
C ARG A 241 17.19 5.67 -21.33
N GLU A 242 17.00 5.46 -22.63
CA GLU A 242 17.85 6.02 -23.69
C GLU A 242 16.97 6.41 -24.87
N GLY A 243 17.20 7.59 -25.43
CA GLY A 243 16.40 8.09 -26.55
C GLY A 243 16.78 9.48 -26.98
N TYR A 244 15.84 10.19 -27.56
CA TYR A 244 16.05 11.52 -28.14
C TYR A 244 14.95 12.48 -27.66
N ASP A 245 15.36 13.74 -27.44
CA ASP A 245 14.43 14.84 -27.20
C ASP A 245 13.90 15.43 -28.52
N GLN A 246 13.05 16.45 -28.41
CA GLN A 246 12.46 17.16 -29.54
C GLN A 246 13.51 17.84 -30.46
N GLU A 247 14.68 18.15 -29.93
CA GLU A 247 15.76 18.82 -30.64
C GLU A 247 16.75 17.81 -31.25
N GLY A 248 16.49 16.50 -31.07
CA GLY A 248 17.34 15.42 -31.57
C GLY A 248 18.59 15.15 -30.74
N HIS A 249 18.64 15.67 -29.49
CA HIS A 249 19.74 15.36 -28.59
C HIS A 249 19.55 13.99 -27.98
N GLN A 250 20.59 13.19 -27.94
CA GLN A 250 20.58 11.91 -27.27
C GLN A 250 20.46 12.10 -25.76
N LEU A 251 19.46 11.47 -25.17
CA LEU A 251 19.21 11.43 -23.74
C LEU A 251 19.51 10.05 -23.18
N ILE A 252 20.35 10.00 -22.18
CA ILE A 252 20.59 8.81 -21.36
C ILE A 252 20.26 9.20 -19.93
N GLY A 253 19.39 8.47 -19.29
CA GLY A 253 18.98 8.78 -17.93
C GLY A 253 18.54 7.57 -17.14
N SER A 254 18.52 7.75 -15.83
CA SER A 254 17.90 6.80 -14.92
C SER A 254 16.92 7.53 -14.04
N ASN A 255 15.87 6.83 -13.67
CA ASN A 255 14.92 7.26 -12.67
C ASN A 255 14.81 6.18 -11.60
N ASP A 256 14.79 6.61 -10.36
CA ASP A 256 14.70 5.71 -9.25
C ASP A 256 13.73 6.26 -8.21
N VAL A 257 12.72 5.47 -7.87
CA VAL A 257 11.60 5.88 -7.05
C VAL A 257 11.31 4.83 -5.99
N LEU A 258 11.41 5.21 -4.73
CA LEU A 258 10.97 4.40 -3.60
C LEU A 258 9.68 4.98 -3.03
N HIS A 259 8.59 4.26 -3.17
CA HIS A 259 7.32 4.56 -2.52
C HIS A 259 7.12 3.67 -1.31
N VAL A 260 6.80 4.25 -0.17
CA VAL A 260 6.45 3.52 1.05
C VAL A 260 5.16 4.08 1.62
N TYR A 261 4.11 3.30 1.53
CA TYR A 261 2.83 3.59 2.15
C TYR A 261 2.67 2.78 3.43
N LYS A 262 2.24 3.43 4.49
CA LYS A 262 2.00 2.81 5.78
C LYS A 262 0.69 3.32 6.34
N LEU A 263 -0.19 2.40 6.67
CA LEU A 263 -1.45 2.67 7.36
C LEU A 263 -1.46 1.95 8.69
N MET A 264 -1.89 2.62 9.72
CA MET A 264 -2.12 2.03 11.03
C MET A 264 -3.40 2.63 11.60
N THR A 265 -4.36 1.78 11.93
CA THR A 265 -5.63 2.19 12.50
C THR A 265 -5.91 1.47 13.81
N HIS A 266 -6.49 2.19 14.74
CA HIS A 266 -7.01 1.69 15.99
C HIS A 266 -8.47 2.10 16.07
N GLN A 267 -9.36 1.15 16.22
CA GLN A 267 -10.78 1.41 16.27
C GLN A 267 -11.41 0.74 17.49
N LEU A 268 -12.18 1.51 18.23
CA LEU A 268 -13.02 1.04 19.32
C LEU A 268 -14.47 1.27 18.93
N SER A 269 -15.28 0.22 18.94
CA SER A 269 -16.71 0.31 18.66
C SER A 269 -17.53 -0.37 19.75
N GLY A 270 -18.73 0.15 19.97
CA GLY A 270 -19.68 -0.42 20.91
C GLY A 270 -21.08 -0.46 20.30
N VAL A 271 -21.79 -1.54 20.54
CA VAL A 271 -23.21 -1.71 20.19
C VAL A 271 -23.97 -1.99 21.47
N HIS A 272 -25.04 -1.25 21.71
CA HIS A 272 -25.95 -1.41 22.82
C HIS A 272 -27.38 -1.38 22.31
N GLU A 273 -28.17 -2.42 22.63
CA GLU A 273 -29.59 -2.42 22.32
C GLU A 273 -30.37 -1.97 23.56
N PHE A 274 -31.14 -0.91 23.39
CA PHE A 274 -32.07 -0.45 24.37
C PHE A 274 -33.36 -1.28 24.22
N GLY A 275 -33.65 -2.12 25.24
CA GLY A 275 -34.87 -2.91 25.33
C GLY A 275 -36.08 -2.09 25.82
#